data_542dfb4e09be80a6b8914463e9d3d299
#
_entry.id   542dfb4e09be80a6b8914463e9d3d299
#
_cell.length_a   1.000
_cell.length_b   1.000
_cell.length_c   1.000
_cell.angle_alpha   90.00
_cell.angle_beta   90.00
_cell.angle_gamma   90.00
#
_symmetry.space_group_name_H-M   'P 1'
#
loop_
_entity.id
_entity.type
_entity.pdbx_description
1 polymer ?
#
loop_
_entity_poly.entity_id
_entity_poly.type
_entity_poly.pdbx_seq_one_letter_code
_entity_poly.pdbx_strand_id
1 'polypeptide(L)'
;MNAVTQPKKLKAGDNPLYKTRALKEKLAKHFIGIGGVSVIIAILLIFFYLLYSVIPMFGAAEVHLDNSYQMPGEGSTLHLGIEELGTVAVRVTDSADVVFFNSKTGEILSHEQLDTPPITAVASINDQVLLGFEDGTALAIQYKFIASYDENDQRNLTPEIRYPLGEEPVTI
;
A
#
# COMPACT_ATOMS: atom_id res chain seq x y z
N MET A 1 18.06 41.25 -92.06
CA MET A 1 17.90 39.84 -91.60
C MET A 1 18.21 39.80 -90.10
N ASN A 2 17.18 39.83 -89.32
CA ASN A 2 17.36 39.81 -87.84
C ASN A 2 17.28 38.37 -87.33
N ALA A 3 18.40 37.87 -86.82
CA ALA A 3 18.50 36.57 -86.22
C ALA A 3 17.80 36.64 -84.79
N VAL A 4 16.64 35.99 -84.64
CA VAL A 4 15.98 35.85 -83.42
C VAL A 4 16.72 34.79 -82.58
N THR A 5 17.45 35.25 -81.58
CA THR A 5 18.15 34.39 -80.63
C THR A 5 17.10 33.69 -79.71
N GLN A 6 16.93 32.39 -79.85
CA GLN A 6 16.04 31.61 -79.00
C GLN A 6 16.54 31.55 -77.53
N PRO A 7 15.73 31.78 -76.53
CA PRO A 7 16.14 31.67 -75.13
C PRO A 7 16.48 30.22 -74.81
N LYS A 8 17.68 29.99 -74.24
CA LYS A 8 18.18 28.70 -73.73
C LYS A 8 17.29 28.19 -72.63
N LYS A 9 16.53 27.13 -72.89
CA LYS A 9 15.75 26.45 -71.85
C LYS A 9 16.70 25.90 -70.78
N LEU A 10 16.81 26.58 -69.66
CA LEU A 10 17.47 26.08 -68.47
C LEU A 10 16.72 24.82 -67.99
N LYS A 11 17.44 23.66 -67.93
CA LYS A 11 16.90 22.43 -67.36
C LYS A 11 16.60 22.70 -65.89
N ALA A 12 15.34 22.46 -65.45
CA ALA A 12 14.83 22.73 -64.14
C ALA A 12 15.61 22.02 -62.99
N GLY A 13 16.54 21.12 -63.32
CA GLY A 13 17.34 20.35 -62.35
C GLY A 13 18.62 21.05 -61.83
N ASP A 14 19.05 22.19 -62.41
CA ASP A 14 20.31 22.81 -62.02
C ASP A 14 20.20 24.05 -61.13
N ASN A 15 18.98 24.37 -60.71
CA ASN A 15 18.77 25.51 -59.85
C ASN A 15 19.00 25.07 -58.35
N PRO A 16 19.95 25.67 -57.61
CA PRO A 16 20.30 25.27 -56.24
C PRO A 16 19.08 25.37 -55.31
N LEU A 17 18.14 26.24 -55.59
CA LEU A 17 16.87 26.36 -54.83
C LEU A 17 15.97 25.14 -55.01
N TYR A 18 16.03 24.43 -56.12
CA TYR A 18 15.25 23.22 -56.37
C TYR A 18 15.83 22.02 -55.62
N LYS A 19 17.17 21.92 -55.55
CA LYS A 19 17.85 20.85 -54.81
C LYS A 19 17.60 20.96 -53.31
N THR A 20 17.62 22.17 -52.74
CA THR A 20 17.33 22.42 -51.34
C THR A 20 15.85 22.16 -50.99
N ARG A 21 14.91 22.47 -51.85
CA ARG A 21 13.48 22.14 -51.69
C ARG A 21 13.24 20.65 -51.71
N ALA A 22 13.82 19.94 -52.69
CA ALA A 22 13.66 18.49 -52.79
C ALA A 22 14.29 17.74 -51.58
N LEU A 23 15.41 18.27 -51.04
CA LEU A 23 16.02 17.72 -49.85
C LEU A 23 15.12 17.93 -48.59
N LYS A 24 14.60 19.14 -48.42
CA LYS A 24 13.68 19.47 -47.33
C LYS A 24 12.41 18.61 -47.39
N GLU A 25 11.87 18.39 -48.58
CA GLU A 25 10.68 17.57 -48.79
C GLU A 25 10.94 16.09 -48.45
N LYS A 26 12.08 15.53 -48.83
CA LYS A 26 12.50 14.18 -48.46
C LYS A 26 12.71 14.05 -46.94
N LEU A 27 13.38 15.01 -46.34
CA LEU A 27 13.59 15.04 -44.89
C LEU A 27 12.25 15.13 -44.16
N ALA A 28 11.37 16.06 -44.54
CA ALA A 28 10.04 16.19 -43.91
C ALA A 28 9.25 14.88 -43.99
N LYS A 29 9.25 14.21 -45.14
CA LYS A 29 8.57 12.92 -45.30
C LYS A 29 9.12 11.83 -44.37
N HIS A 30 10.45 11.77 -44.21
CA HIS A 30 11.07 10.82 -43.28
C HIS A 30 10.76 11.16 -41.83
N PHE A 31 10.82 12.44 -41.44
CA PHE A 31 10.48 12.86 -40.08
C PHE A 31 9.02 12.58 -39.71
N ILE A 32 8.09 12.81 -40.64
CA ILE A 32 6.68 12.49 -40.45
C ILE A 32 6.48 10.97 -40.29
N GLY A 33 7.17 10.17 -41.14
CA GLY A 33 7.11 8.70 -41.02
C GLY A 33 7.66 8.18 -39.70
N ILE A 34 8.86 8.66 -39.31
CA ILE A 34 9.49 8.29 -38.04
C ILE A 34 8.61 8.73 -36.87
N GLY A 35 8.06 9.97 -36.90
CA GLY A 35 7.16 10.47 -35.87
C GLY A 35 5.92 9.61 -35.70
N GLY A 36 5.28 9.20 -36.79
CA GLY A 36 4.13 8.32 -36.75
C GLY A 36 4.45 6.94 -36.14
N VAL A 37 5.57 6.33 -36.56
CA VAL A 37 6.00 5.04 -36.03
C VAL A 37 6.38 5.16 -34.54
N SER A 38 7.07 6.26 -34.16
CA SER A 38 7.47 6.45 -32.76
C SER A 38 6.28 6.55 -31.80
N VAL A 39 5.16 7.13 -32.22
CA VAL A 39 3.92 7.18 -31.43
C VAL A 39 3.37 5.77 -31.20
N ILE A 40 3.35 4.93 -32.23
CA ILE A 40 2.90 3.54 -32.10
C ILE A 40 3.80 2.77 -31.13
N ILE A 41 5.11 2.93 -31.25
CA ILE A 41 6.08 2.31 -30.35
C ILE A 41 5.87 2.81 -28.92
N ALA A 42 5.65 4.10 -28.70
CA ALA A 42 5.39 4.66 -27.38
C ALA A 42 4.13 4.05 -26.74
N ILE A 43 3.05 3.91 -27.50
CA ILE A 43 1.81 3.29 -27.00
C ILE A 43 2.06 1.82 -26.63
N LEU A 44 2.79 1.08 -27.46
CA LEU A 44 3.14 -0.32 -27.16
C LEU A 44 4.03 -0.43 -25.91
N LEU A 45 4.99 0.46 -25.74
CA LEU A 45 5.83 0.49 -24.54
C LEU A 45 5.03 0.76 -23.27
N ILE A 46 4.08 1.71 -23.32
CA ILE A 46 3.18 1.98 -22.21
C ILE A 46 2.32 0.74 -21.90
N PHE A 47 1.79 0.10 -22.93
CA PHE A 47 1.01 -1.12 -22.76
C PHE A 47 1.82 -2.26 -22.09
N PHE A 48 3.03 -2.50 -22.59
CA PHE A 48 3.91 -3.53 -22.01
C PHE A 48 4.39 -3.16 -20.61
N TYR A 49 4.62 -1.88 -20.33
CA TYR A 49 4.95 -1.42 -18.98
C TYR A 49 3.79 -1.68 -17.99
N LEU A 50 2.57 -1.34 -18.38
CA LEU A 50 1.39 -1.61 -17.56
C LEU A 50 1.20 -3.12 -17.35
N LEU A 51 1.35 -3.91 -18.41
CA LEU A 51 1.27 -5.37 -18.32
C LEU A 51 2.33 -5.92 -17.35
N TYR A 52 3.57 -5.48 -17.47
CA TYR A 52 4.66 -5.87 -16.57
C TYR A 52 4.37 -5.50 -15.10
N SER A 53 3.82 -4.30 -14.88
CA SER A 53 3.44 -3.84 -13.54
C SER A 53 2.31 -4.67 -12.90
N VAL A 54 1.42 -5.23 -13.72
CA VAL A 54 0.25 -5.99 -13.25
C VAL A 54 0.56 -7.50 -13.12
N ILE A 55 1.50 -8.04 -13.87
CA ILE A 55 1.88 -9.47 -13.82
C ILE A 55 2.14 -9.98 -12.39
N PRO A 56 2.88 -9.26 -11.51
CA PRO A 56 3.11 -9.72 -10.13
C PRO A 56 1.84 -9.92 -9.32
N MET A 57 0.76 -9.21 -9.65
CA MET A 57 -0.52 -9.35 -8.94
C MET A 57 -1.25 -10.67 -9.25
N PHE A 58 -0.89 -11.34 -10.34
CA PHE A 58 -1.41 -12.67 -10.68
C PHE A 58 -0.53 -13.82 -10.17
N GLY A 59 0.62 -13.49 -9.56
CA GLY A 59 1.43 -14.47 -8.86
C GLY A 59 0.68 -15.07 -7.68
N ALA A 60 0.91 -16.35 -7.40
CA ALA A 60 0.40 -16.96 -6.18
C ALA A 60 0.99 -16.22 -4.96
N ALA A 61 0.13 -15.89 -3.98
CA ALA A 61 0.62 -15.38 -2.72
C ALA A 61 1.42 -16.48 -2.01
N GLU A 62 2.69 -16.25 -1.80
CA GLU A 62 3.54 -17.13 -1.01
C GLU A 62 3.51 -16.67 0.44
N VAL A 63 3.10 -17.56 1.33
CA VAL A 63 3.14 -17.33 2.77
C VAL A 63 4.45 -17.93 3.30
N HIS A 64 5.35 -17.06 3.73
CA HIS A 64 6.55 -17.47 4.40
C HIS A 64 6.39 -17.29 5.92
N LEU A 65 6.80 -18.30 6.68
CA LEU A 65 6.92 -18.17 8.13
C LEU A 65 8.17 -17.33 8.43
N ASP A 66 7.97 -16.07 8.78
CA ASP A 66 9.06 -15.12 9.03
C ASP A 66 9.65 -15.33 10.43
N ASN A 67 8.80 -15.56 11.42
CA ASN A 67 9.23 -15.81 12.79
C ASN A 67 8.22 -16.70 13.53
N SER A 68 8.68 -17.36 14.59
CA SER A 68 7.87 -18.18 15.48
C SER A 68 8.33 -17.97 16.93
N TYR A 69 7.38 -17.59 17.78
CA TYR A 69 7.63 -17.39 19.20
C TYR A 69 6.42 -17.85 20.02
N GLN A 70 6.63 -18.06 21.30
CA GLN A 70 5.53 -18.35 22.21
C GLN A 70 4.70 -17.09 22.44
N MET A 71 3.38 -17.17 22.27
CA MET A 71 2.49 -16.03 22.47
C MET A 71 2.58 -15.53 23.91
N PRO A 72 2.81 -14.23 24.14
CA PRO A 72 2.83 -13.66 25.47
C PRO A 72 1.46 -13.62 26.14
N GLY A 73 1.44 -13.64 27.47
CA GLY A 73 0.22 -13.70 28.30
C GLY A 73 -0.22 -15.14 28.61
N GLU A 74 -1.01 -15.31 29.66
CA GLU A 74 -1.53 -16.60 30.09
C GLU A 74 -2.91 -16.87 29.49
N GLY A 75 -3.35 -18.14 29.52
CA GLY A 75 -4.67 -18.56 29.06
C GLY A 75 -4.83 -18.69 27.54
N SER A 76 -6.06 -18.97 27.13
CA SER A 76 -6.44 -19.13 25.72
C SER A 76 -6.76 -17.77 25.09
N THR A 77 -6.39 -17.59 23.81
CA THR A 77 -6.65 -16.34 23.08
C THR A 77 -8.14 -16.23 22.74
N LEU A 78 -8.79 -15.19 23.24
CA LEU A 78 -10.17 -14.81 22.90
C LEU A 78 -10.22 -13.82 21.75
N HIS A 79 -9.29 -12.85 21.75
CA HIS A 79 -9.17 -11.85 20.68
C HIS A 79 -7.70 -11.58 20.38
N LEU A 80 -7.42 -11.36 19.10
CA LEU A 80 -6.12 -10.94 18.62
C LEU A 80 -6.30 -9.79 17.62
N GLY A 81 -5.71 -8.65 17.93
CA GLY A 81 -5.68 -7.49 17.06
C GLY A 81 -4.26 -7.13 16.67
N ILE A 82 -4.08 -6.47 15.54
CA ILE A 82 -2.79 -5.99 15.07
C ILE A 82 -2.92 -4.56 14.56
N GLU A 83 -1.90 -3.77 14.79
CA GLU A 83 -1.82 -2.39 14.29
C GLU A 83 -1.60 -2.38 12.77
N GLU A 84 -1.98 -1.29 12.13
CA GLU A 84 -2.03 -1.12 10.66
C GLU A 84 -0.73 -1.49 9.92
N LEU A 85 0.44 -1.19 10.50
CA LEU A 85 1.74 -1.55 9.92
C LEU A 85 2.27 -2.90 10.42
N GLY A 86 1.49 -3.62 11.23
CA GLY A 86 1.84 -4.95 11.70
C GLY A 86 3.03 -4.99 12.66
N THR A 87 3.34 -3.91 13.39
CA THR A 87 4.47 -3.84 14.32
C THR A 87 4.10 -4.19 15.75
N VAL A 88 2.89 -3.85 16.17
CA VAL A 88 2.36 -4.10 17.51
C VAL A 88 1.07 -4.88 17.41
N ALA A 89 0.92 -5.89 18.25
CA ALA A 89 -0.30 -6.67 18.37
C ALA A 89 -0.85 -6.57 19.79
N VAL A 90 -2.16 -6.82 19.94
CA VAL A 90 -2.85 -6.96 21.21
C VAL A 90 -3.48 -8.35 21.29
N ARG A 91 -3.35 -8.99 22.42
CA ARG A 91 -3.99 -10.27 22.75
C ARG A 91 -4.86 -10.11 23.98
N VAL A 92 -6.10 -10.55 23.89
CA VAL A 92 -7.03 -10.68 25.02
C VAL A 92 -7.25 -12.16 25.29
N THR A 93 -7.14 -12.58 26.53
CA THR A 93 -7.22 -13.99 26.93
C THR A 93 -8.42 -14.29 27.82
N ASP A 94 -8.74 -15.57 27.96
CA ASP A 94 -9.78 -16.07 28.89
C ASP A 94 -9.39 -15.89 30.37
N SER A 95 -8.10 -15.66 30.65
CA SER A 95 -7.59 -15.28 31.97
C SER A 95 -7.76 -13.78 32.26
N ALA A 96 -8.48 -13.04 31.41
CA ALA A 96 -8.67 -11.60 31.49
C ALA A 96 -7.37 -10.77 31.35
N ASP A 97 -6.34 -11.34 30.72
CA ASP A 97 -5.11 -10.62 30.35
C ASP A 97 -5.32 -9.84 29.04
N VAL A 98 -4.91 -8.59 29.04
CA VAL A 98 -4.76 -7.76 27.84
C VAL A 98 -3.28 -7.46 27.65
N VAL A 99 -2.65 -8.06 26.66
CA VAL A 99 -1.21 -7.99 26.43
C VAL A 99 -0.92 -7.34 25.09
N PHE A 100 -0.17 -6.24 25.11
CA PHE A 100 0.38 -5.62 23.91
C PHE A 100 1.82 -6.08 23.73
N PHE A 101 2.16 -6.48 22.52
CA PHE A 101 3.48 -7.05 22.25
C PHE A 101 3.94 -6.72 20.82
N ASN A 102 5.25 -6.76 20.64
CA ASN A 102 5.85 -6.64 19.31
C ASN A 102 5.52 -7.89 18.49
N SER A 103 4.85 -7.72 17.38
CA SER A 103 4.38 -8.82 16.53
C SER A 103 5.49 -9.66 15.91
N LYS A 104 6.71 -9.10 15.80
CA LYS A 104 7.88 -9.80 15.22
C LYS A 104 8.69 -10.56 16.25
N THR A 105 8.80 -10.03 17.46
CA THR A 105 9.67 -10.59 18.50
C THR A 105 8.92 -11.29 19.62
N GLY A 106 7.62 -10.98 19.81
CA GLY A 106 6.85 -11.43 20.97
C GLY A 106 7.17 -10.66 22.25
N GLU A 107 7.99 -9.61 22.19
CA GLU A 107 8.35 -8.79 23.36
C GLU A 107 7.13 -8.03 23.88
N ILE A 108 6.85 -8.13 25.18
CA ILE A 108 5.72 -7.46 25.82
C ILE A 108 6.02 -5.97 25.96
N LEU A 109 5.15 -5.14 25.43
CA LEU A 109 5.19 -3.69 25.53
C LEU A 109 4.35 -3.14 26.67
N SER A 110 3.18 -3.74 26.90
CA SER A 110 2.27 -3.42 28.00
C SER A 110 1.46 -4.64 28.34
N HIS A 111 1.12 -4.79 29.61
CA HIS A 111 0.29 -5.87 30.13
C HIS A 111 -0.69 -5.31 31.17
N GLU A 112 -1.95 -5.60 31.01
CA GLU A 112 -3.00 -5.24 31.93
C GLU A 112 -3.84 -6.47 32.26
N GLN A 113 -3.94 -6.78 33.55
CA GLN A 113 -4.80 -7.83 34.07
C GLN A 113 -6.12 -7.18 34.51
N LEU A 114 -7.21 -7.56 33.86
CA LEU A 114 -8.53 -7.05 34.22
C LEU A 114 -9.03 -7.78 35.47
N ASP A 115 -9.51 -7.02 36.48
CA ASP A 115 -10.15 -7.58 37.68
C ASP A 115 -11.64 -7.82 37.39
N THR A 116 -11.93 -8.97 36.80
CA THR A 116 -13.28 -9.30 36.31
C THR A 116 -13.64 -10.74 36.65
N PRO A 117 -14.95 -11.05 36.70
CA PRO A 117 -15.42 -12.43 36.75
C PRO A 117 -14.95 -13.28 35.57
N PRO A 118 -15.10 -14.62 35.62
CA PRO A 118 -14.76 -15.49 34.51
C PRO A 118 -15.46 -15.08 33.20
N ILE A 119 -14.69 -15.00 32.12
CA ILE A 119 -15.21 -14.63 30.81
C ILE A 119 -15.92 -15.83 30.18
N THR A 120 -17.20 -15.66 29.82
CA THR A 120 -18.03 -16.70 29.19
C THR A 120 -18.35 -16.41 27.73
N ALA A 121 -18.27 -15.15 27.32
CA ALA A 121 -18.54 -14.72 25.94
C ALA A 121 -17.61 -13.60 25.50
N VAL A 122 -17.30 -13.56 24.23
CA VAL A 122 -16.51 -12.47 23.60
C VAL A 122 -17.14 -12.10 22.28
N ALA A 123 -17.21 -10.80 22.01
CA ALA A 123 -17.53 -10.26 20.70
C ALA A 123 -16.54 -9.14 20.38
N SER A 124 -16.17 -9.00 19.12
CA SER A 124 -15.24 -7.94 18.71
C SER A 124 -15.68 -7.28 17.42
N ILE A 125 -15.51 -5.97 17.36
CA ILE A 125 -15.73 -5.16 16.16
C ILE A 125 -14.58 -4.14 16.09
N ASN A 126 -13.77 -4.21 15.04
CA ASN A 126 -12.59 -3.35 14.84
C ASN A 126 -11.65 -3.40 16.06
N ASP A 127 -11.50 -2.27 16.75
CA ASP A 127 -10.66 -2.04 17.93
C ASP A 127 -11.41 -2.18 19.26
N GLN A 128 -12.67 -2.63 19.22
CA GLN A 128 -13.50 -2.84 20.41
C GLN A 128 -13.71 -4.33 20.67
N VAL A 129 -13.59 -4.70 21.94
CA VAL A 129 -13.86 -6.05 22.43
C VAL A 129 -14.89 -5.96 23.56
N LEU A 130 -15.97 -6.70 23.45
CA LEU A 130 -16.99 -6.85 24.47
C LEU A 130 -16.78 -8.20 25.14
N LEU A 131 -16.56 -8.19 26.44
CA LEU A 131 -16.41 -9.36 27.30
C LEU A 131 -17.68 -9.57 28.10
N GLY A 132 -18.28 -10.73 28.01
CA GLY A 132 -19.41 -11.15 28.84
C GLY A 132 -18.95 -12.11 29.91
N PHE A 133 -19.47 -11.95 31.13
CA PHE A 133 -19.06 -12.68 32.32
C PHE A 133 -20.11 -13.66 32.83
N GLU A 134 -19.67 -14.59 33.70
CA GLU A 134 -20.52 -15.63 34.25
C GLU A 134 -21.66 -15.06 35.13
N ASP A 135 -21.44 -13.90 35.74
CA ASP A 135 -22.41 -13.21 36.58
C ASP A 135 -23.48 -12.42 35.83
N GLY A 136 -23.47 -12.44 34.50
CA GLY A 136 -24.41 -11.72 33.65
C GLY A 136 -24.03 -10.25 33.41
N THR A 137 -22.85 -9.85 33.80
CA THR A 137 -22.32 -8.52 33.47
C THR A 137 -21.45 -8.53 32.18
N ALA A 138 -21.15 -7.35 31.66
CA ALA A 138 -20.26 -7.22 30.51
C ALA A 138 -19.36 -5.99 30.65
N LEU A 139 -18.17 -6.06 30.02
CA LEU A 139 -17.19 -4.98 29.93
C LEU A 139 -16.83 -4.73 28.48
N ALA A 140 -16.91 -3.47 28.07
CA ALA A 140 -16.43 -3.05 26.76
C ALA A 140 -15.03 -2.42 26.90
N ILE A 141 -14.06 -2.98 26.21
CA ILE A 141 -12.72 -2.42 26.09
C ILE A 141 -12.47 -1.96 24.66
N GLN A 142 -11.78 -0.86 24.51
CA GLN A 142 -11.29 -0.37 23.23
C GLN A 142 -9.77 -0.21 23.32
N TYR A 143 -9.03 -0.92 22.49
CA TYR A 143 -7.59 -0.76 22.42
C TYR A 143 -7.21 0.21 21.30
N LYS A 144 -6.19 1.03 21.53
CA LYS A 144 -5.66 1.98 20.57
C LYS A 144 -4.14 1.91 20.51
N PHE A 145 -3.62 2.19 19.34
CA PHE A 145 -2.19 2.35 19.10
C PHE A 145 -1.92 3.81 18.75
N ILE A 146 -1.38 4.57 19.72
CA ILE A 146 -1.08 5.98 19.54
C ILE A 146 0.30 6.10 18.94
N ALA A 147 0.38 6.61 17.70
CA ALA A 147 1.64 6.87 17.04
C ALA A 147 2.17 8.25 17.45
N SER A 148 3.41 8.30 17.89
CA SER A 148 4.21 9.51 18.11
C SER A 148 5.51 9.43 17.32
N TYR A 149 6.11 10.57 17.00
CA TYR A 149 7.39 10.63 16.32
C TYR A 149 8.39 11.34 17.24
N ASP A 150 9.59 10.78 17.33
CA ASP A 150 10.66 11.39 18.10
C ASP A 150 11.41 12.47 17.29
N GLU A 151 12.44 13.07 17.89
CA GLU A 151 13.26 14.11 17.25
C GLU A 151 14.03 13.61 16.01
N ASN A 152 14.14 12.30 15.83
CA ASN A 152 14.80 11.65 14.69
C ASN A 152 13.80 11.10 13.66
N ASP A 153 12.53 11.52 13.73
CA ASP A 153 11.43 11.06 12.87
C ASP A 153 11.14 9.54 13.00
N GLN A 154 11.56 8.92 14.12
CA GLN A 154 11.26 7.52 14.40
C GLN A 154 9.86 7.41 15.00
N ARG A 155 9.05 6.53 14.41
CA ARG A 155 7.69 6.25 14.86
C ARG A 155 7.71 5.37 16.11
N ASN A 156 7.17 5.89 17.19
CA ASN A 156 6.94 5.17 18.44
C ASN A 156 5.44 4.91 18.60
N LEU A 157 5.09 3.69 19.02
CA LEU A 157 3.72 3.29 19.28
C LEU A 157 3.52 3.09 20.78
N THR A 158 2.57 3.81 21.32
CA THR A 158 2.12 3.63 22.71
C THR A 158 0.75 2.98 22.68
N PRO A 159 0.62 1.75 23.20
CA PRO A 159 -0.68 1.10 23.35
C PRO A 159 -1.47 1.74 24.49
N GLU A 160 -2.79 1.87 24.31
CA GLU A 160 -3.72 2.40 25.29
C GLU A 160 -5.00 1.58 25.30
N ILE A 161 -5.51 1.29 26.50
CA ILE A 161 -6.84 0.70 26.70
C ILE A 161 -7.78 1.81 27.13
N ARG A 162 -8.98 1.82 26.58
CA ARG A 162 -10.08 2.70 26.93
C ARG A 162 -11.30 1.88 27.29
N TYR A 163 -12.08 2.37 28.20
CA TYR A 163 -13.31 1.78 28.68
C TYR A 163 -14.51 2.64 28.27
N PRO A 164 -15.11 2.39 27.06
CA PRO A 164 -16.18 3.24 26.54
C PRO A 164 -17.44 3.33 27.41
N LEU A 165 -17.69 2.27 28.21
CA LEU A 165 -18.85 2.19 29.11
C LEU A 165 -18.46 2.32 30.60
N GLY A 166 -17.20 2.62 30.90
CA GLY A 166 -16.63 2.63 32.24
C GLY A 166 -15.72 1.42 32.50
N GLU A 167 -14.88 1.53 33.53
CA GLU A 167 -13.91 0.50 33.90
C GLU A 167 -14.57 -0.69 34.66
N GLU A 168 -15.77 -0.48 35.21
CA GLU A 168 -16.50 -1.52 35.90
C GLU A 168 -17.46 -2.25 34.96
N PRO A 169 -17.60 -3.59 35.10
CA PRO A 169 -18.58 -4.34 34.32
C PRO A 169 -20.01 -3.84 34.57
N VAL A 170 -20.79 -3.74 33.51
CA VAL A 170 -22.20 -3.30 33.58
C VAL A 170 -23.14 -4.47 33.39
N THR A 171 -24.28 -4.47 34.12
CA THR A 171 -25.35 -5.47 33.94
C THR A 171 -26.03 -5.25 32.59
N ILE A 172 -26.24 -6.33 31.84
CA ILE A 172 -26.87 -6.31 30.50
C ILE A 172 -28.37 -6.62 30.67
#